data_c2a936ddbc1343f1b9b2d96fe23e9f5d
#
_entry.id   c2a936ddbc1343f1b9b2d96fe23e9f5d
#
_cell.length_a   1.000
_cell.length_b   1.000
_cell.length_c   1.000
_cell.angle_alpha   90.00
_cell.angle_beta   90.00
_cell.angle_gamma   90.00
#
_symmetry.space_group_name_H-M   'P 1'
#
loop_
_entity.id
_entity.type
_entity.pdbx_description
1 polymer ?
#
loop_
_entity_poly.entity_id
_entity_poly.type
_entity_poly.pdbx_seq_one_letter_code
_entity_poly.pdbx_strand_id
1 'polypeptide(L)'
;GQLSRARPFRAPHHSASMAALVGGGIKAKPGEVSLAHHGVLFLDELPEFSSQVLDSLRQPLEAGEAVIARANRHVRYPARFQLVAAMNPCRCGGGPGAAACTRGPRCAQDYQSRISGPFLDRIDLFYETPPVTAIDLSLPAPSEGSAEVRARVAKAREVQLARLESAGEGRRPVNADMPPSGIETYAQPDGPGAALIADAAVKLSLTARGYTRVLKVARTIADLDGSDAVRRVHVAEALSYRHRPANSAPASGNPALAR
;
A
#
# COMPACT_ATOMS: atom_id res chain seq x y z
N GLY A 1 -14.69 24.53 -20.89
CA GLY A 1 -14.03 23.28 -20.54
C GLY A 1 -15.02 22.37 -19.86
N GLN A 2 -15.04 21.08 -20.23
CA GLN A 2 -15.86 20.07 -19.55
C GLN A 2 -15.10 19.53 -18.34
N LEU A 3 -15.83 19.28 -17.24
CA LEU A 3 -15.28 18.58 -16.09
C LEU A 3 -15.07 17.09 -16.47
N SER A 4 -13.83 16.62 -16.41
CA SER A 4 -13.53 15.20 -16.61
C SER A 4 -14.02 14.38 -15.43
N ARG A 5 -14.73 13.28 -15.68
CA ARG A 5 -15.11 12.29 -14.68
C ARG A 5 -14.08 11.14 -14.56
N ALA A 6 -13.08 11.11 -15.45
CA ALA A 6 -12.02 10.13 -15.39
C ALA A 6 -11.10 10.41 -14.21
N ARG A 7 -10.76 9.36 -13.45
CA ARG A 7 -9.78 9.47 -12.37
C ARG A 7 -8.39 9.72 -12.97
N PRO A 8 -7.63 10.69 -12.47
CA PRO A 8 -6.29 10.92 -12.97
C PRO A 8 -5.38 9.72 -12.70
N PHE A 9 -4.55 9.39 -13.69
CA PHE A 9 -3.46 8.43 -13.57
C PHE A 9 -2.15 9.16 -13.89
N ARG A 10 -1.24 9.15 -12.92
CA ARG A 10 0.07 9.81 -13.01
C ARG A 10 1.18 8.80 -12.83
N ALA A 11 2.13 8.77 -13.75
CA ALA A 11 3.25 7.84 -13.74
C ALA A 11 4.55 8.62 -14.02
N PRO A 12 5.07 9.38 -13.04
CA PRO A 12 6.32 10.11 -13.22
C PRO A 12 7.50 9.15 -13.35
N HIS A 13 8.46 9.50 -14.19
CA HIS A 13 9.70 8.76 -14.32
C HIS A 13 10.54 8.88 -13.02
N HIS A 14 11.33 7.87 -12.69
CA HIS A 14 12.13 7.82 -11.45
C HIS A 14 13.16 8.96 -11.33
N SER A 15 13.55 9.62 -12.45
CA SER A 15 14.41 10.82 -12.45
C SER A 15 13.68 12.11 -12.04
N ALA A 16 12.38 12.05 -11.72
CA ALA A 16 11.61 13.22 -11.32
C ALA A 16 12.19 13.87 -10.06
N SER A 17 12.31 15.19 -10.07
CA SER A 17 12.75 15.94 -8.90
C SER A 17 11.66 15.99 -7.82
N MET A 18 12.05 16.29 -6.56
CA MET A 18 11.11 16.52 -5.47
C MET A 18 10.08 17.61 -5.81
N ALA A 19 10.52 18.70 -6.50
CA ALA A 19 9.62 19.77 -6.92
C ALA A 19 8.62 19.32 -8.00
N ALA A 20 9.02 18.41 -8.87
CA ALA A 20 8.09 17.81 -9.84
C ALA A 20 7.08 16.90 -9.14
N LEU A 21 7.51 16.10 -8.16
CA LEU A 21 6.67 15.11 -7.50
C LEU A 21 5.70 15.76 -6.51
N VAL A 22 6.18 16.52 -5.55
CA VAL A 22 5.36 17.12 -4.47
C VAL A 22 4.88 18.53 -4.83
N GLY A 23 5.61 19.20 -5.68
CA GLY A 23 5.33 20.58 -6.05
C GLY A 23 6.39 21.55 -5.53
N GLY A 24 6.38 22.78 -6.04
CA GLY A 24 7.36 23.78 -5.66
C GLY A 24 7.73 24.74 -6.79
N GLY A 25 9.02 25.08 -6.80
CA GLY A 25 9.56 26.10 -7.70
C GLY A 25 9.19 27.53 -7.27
N ILE A 26 9.63 28.53 -8.04
CA ILE A 26 9.42 29.96 -7.76
C ILE A 26 7.91 30.30 -7.71
N LYS A 27 7.11 29.66 -8.54
CA LYS A 27 5.65 29.88 -8.65
C LYS A 27 4.83 28.99 -7.71
N ALA A 28 5.47 28.19 -6.86
CA ALA A 28 4.80 27.23 -5.96
C ALA A 28 3.74 26.36 -6.69
N LYS A 29 4.10 25.79 -7.84
CA LYS A 29 3.17 24.97 -8.65
C LYS A 29 2.88 23.63 -7.98
N PRO A 30 1.67 23.04 -8.19
CA PRO A 30 1.35 21.68 -7.73
C PRO A 30 2.25 20.67 -8.45
N GLY A 31 2.61 19.59 -7.73
CA GLY A 31 3.34 18.45 -8.28
C GLY A 31 2.44 17.28 -8.65
N GLU A 32 3.06 16.18 -9.07
CA GLU A 32 2.38 14.96 -9.51
C GLU A 32 1.42 14.38 -8.46
N VAL A 33 1.76 14.48 -7.16
CA VAL A 33 0.88 14.04 -6.06
C VAL A 33 -0.45 14.79 -6.04
N SER A 34 -0.43 16.08 -6.36
CA SER A 34 -1.64 16.91 -6.41
C SER A 34 -2.40 16.70 -7.73
N LEU A 35 -1.68 16.47 -8.82
CA LEU A 35 -2.28 16.13 -10.11
C LEU A 35 -2.94 14.74 -10.10
N ALA A 36 -2.48 13.84 -9.19
CA ALA A 36 -3.07 12.52 -8.95
C ALA A 36 -4.26 12.54 -7.97
N HIS A 37 -4.69 13.72 -7.49
CA HIS A 37 -5.76 13.82 -6.49
C HIS A 37 -7.03 13.07 -6.90
N HIS A 38 -7.55 12.18 -6.02
CA HIS A 38 -8.64 11.23 -6.28
C HIS A 38 -8.39 10.23 -7.41
N GLY A 39 -7.12 10.03 -7.79
CA GLY A 39 -6.69 9.10 -8.80
C GLY A 39 -5.58 8.18 -8.30
N VAL A 40 -4.68 7.83 -9.21
CA VAL A 40 -3.56 6.91 -8.97
C VAL A 40 -2.24 7.61 -9.27
N LEU A 41 -1.30 7.51 -8.33
CA LEU A 41 0.11 7.79 -8.56
C LEU A 41 0.83 6.45 -8.68
N PHE A 42 1.35 6.14 -9.86
CA PHE A 42 2.10 4.93 -10.13
C PHE A 42 3.60 5.22 -10.17
N LEU A 43 4.38 4.54 -9.33
CA LEU A 43 5.83 4.65 -9.28
C LEU A 43 6.45 3.32 -9.69
N ASP A 44 6.95 3.26 -10.91
CA ASP A 44 7.70 2.11 -11.38
C ASP A 44 9.17 2.22 -10.95
N GLU A 45 9.85 1.06 -10.83
CA GLU A 45 11.25 1.01 -10.40
C GLU A 45 11.51 1.77 -9.09
N LEU A 46 10.64 1.57 -8.09
CA LEU A 46 10.61 2.34 -6.85
C LEU A 46 11.99 2.62 -6.21
N PRO A 47 12.97 1.66 -6.13
CA PRO A 47 14.28 1.92 -5.55
C PRO A 47 15.22 2.78 -6.43
N GLU A 48 14.84 3.11 -7.66
CA GLU A 48 15.63 4.01 -8.53
C GLU A 48 15.30 5.49 -8.28
N PHE A 49 14.17 5.80 -7.63
CA PHE A 49 13.93 7.16 -7.11
C PHE A 49 14.93 7.50 -6.01
N SER A 50 15.33 8.76 -5.91
CA SER A 50 16.17 9.18 -4.79
C SER A 50 15.40 9.05 -3.47
N SER A 51 16.08 8.67 -2.39
CA SER A 51 15.47 8.51 -1.07
C SER A 51 14.78 9.80 -0.58
N GLN A 52 15.35 10.96 -0.88
CA GLN A 52 14.76 12.26 -0.55
C GLN A 52 13.41 12.47 -1.26
N VAL A 53 13.30 12.05 -2.51
CA VAL A 53 12.05 12.14 -3.30
C VAL A 53 11.00 11.23 -2.70
N LEU A 54 11.34 9.98 -2.37
CA LEU A 54 10.41 9.04 -1.73
C LEU A 54 9.99 9.52 -0.33
N ASP A 55 10.92 10.01 0.47
CA ASP A 55 10.60 10.53 1.79
C ASP A 55 9.70 11.78 1.76
N SER A 56 9.78 12.58 0.70
CA SER A 56 8.89 13.73 0.51
C SER A 56 7.41 13.35 0.31
N LEU A 57 7.13 12.09 -0.10
CA LEU A 57 5.76 11.56 -0.23
C LEU A 57 5.11 11.21 1.11
N ARG A 58 5.90 11.11 2.20
CA ARG A 58 5.40 10.67 3.50
C ARG A 58 4.30 11.58 4.05
N GLN A 59 4.46 12.88 3.89
CA GLN A 59 3.48 13.85 4.35
C GLN A 59 2.21 13.84 3.50
N PRO A 60 2.25 13.90 2.15
CA PRO A 60 1.05 13.75 1.33
C PRO A 60 0.29 12.43 1.56
N LEU A 61 0.97 11.31 1.75
CA LEU A 61 0.36 10.01 2.04
C LEU A 61 -0.39 9.97 3.38
N GLU A 62 0.04 10.75 4.37
CA GLU A 62 -0.62 10.82 5.68
C GLU A 62 -1.70 11.90 5.74
N ALA A 63 -1.36 13.11 5.30
CA ALA A 63 -2.22 14.26 5.45
C ALA A 63 -3.26 14.40 4.31
N GLY A 64 -3.03 13.74 3.17
CA GLY A 64 -3.85 13.90 1.97
C GLY A 64 -3.71 15.28 1.33
N GLU A 65 -2.64 16.01 1.67
CA GLU A 65 -2.31 17.32 1.11
C GLU A 65 -0.79 17.49 0.96
N ALA A 66 -0.38 18.27 -0.03
CA ALA A 66 1.00 18.71 -0.23
C ALA A 66 1.13 20.18 0.22
N VAL A 67 2.02 20.45 1.17
CA VAL A 67 2.28 21.80 1.68
C VAL A 67 3.58 22.33 1.09
N ILE A 68 3.48 23.44 0.37
CA ILE A 68 4.62 24.13 -0.22
C ILE A 68 4.85 25.41 0.58
N ALA A 69 5.91 25.43 1.38
CA ALA A 69 6.34 26.59 2.14
C ALA A 69 7.50 27.27 1.42
N ARG A 70 7.36 28.57 1.13
CA ARG A 70 8.39 29.47 0.60
C ARG A 70 8.37 30.76 1.39
N ALA A 71 9.47 31.53 1.36
CA ALA A 71 9.62 32.75 2.15
C ALA A 71 8.38 33.68 2.13
N ASN A 72 7.70 33.78 0.99
CA ASN A 72 6.55 34.68 0.81
C ASN A 72 5.24 33.97 0.44
N ARG A 73 5.20 32.62 0.48
CA ARG A 73 4.02 31.86 0.07
C ARG A 73 3.88 30.56 0.85
N HIS A 74 2.72 30.34 1.42
CA HIS A 74 2.29 29.08 2.01
C HIS A 74 1.09 28.58 1.20
N VAL A 75 1.29 27.52 0.41
CA VAL A 75 0.24 26.98 -0.45
C VAL A 75 0.01 25.52 -0.08
N ARG A 76 -1.26 25.14 0.07
CA ARG A 76 -1.69 23.75 0.29
C ARG A 76 -2.43 23.27 -0.96
N TYR A 77 -2.00 22.14 -1.47
CA TYR A 77 -2.67 21.45 -2.58
C TYR A 77 -3.26 20.13 -2.10
N PRO A 78 -4.50 19.79 -2.47
CA PRO A 78 -5.05 18.48 -2.16
C PRO A 78 -4.22 17.39 -2.86
N ALA A 79 -3.93 16.30 -2.12
CA ALA A 79 -3.09 15.20 -2.59
C ALA A 79 -3.57 13.85 -2.03
N ARG A 80 -4.88 13.59 -2.08
CA ARG A 80 -5.46 12.27 -1.76
C ARG A 80 -5.40 11.41 -3.00
N PHE A 81 -4.48 10.50 -3.08
CA PHE A 81 -4.27 9.58 -4.20
C PHE A 81 -4.05 8.16 -3.69
N GLN A 82 -4.31 7.18 -4.55
CA GLN A 82 -3.86 5.81 -4.33
C GLN A 82 -2.43 5.69 -4.85
N LEU A 83 -1.49 5.32 -3.96
CA LEU A 83 -0.14 4.99 -4.38
C LEU A 83 -0.11 3.54 -4.86
N VAL A 84 0.38 3.31 -6.07
CA VAL A 84 0.74 1.99 -6.59
C VAL A 84 2.22 2.06 -6.96
N ALA A 85 3.01 1.13 -6.48
CA ALA A 85 4.43 1.08 -6.79
C ALA A 85 4.85 -0.31 -7.23
N ALA A 86 5.78 -0.38 -8.15
CA ALA A 86 6.39 -1.62 -8.60
C ALA A 86 7.90 -1.57 -8.41
N MET A 87 8.50 -2.72 -8.10
CA MET A 87 9.95 -2.87 -8.03
C MET A 87 10.37 -4.29 -8.34
N ASN A 88 11.54 -4.46 -8.90
CA ASN A 88 12.19 -5.75 -8.97
C ASN A 88 12.70 -6.19 -7.60
N PRO A 89 12.81 -7.48 -7.31
CA PRO A 89 13.32 -7.98 -6.04
C PRO A 89 14.79 -7.61 -5.79
N CYS A 90 15.56 -7.42 -6.87
CA CYS A 90 16.96 -6.97 -6.83
C CYS A 90 17.31 -6.19 -8.10
N ARG A 91 18.41 -5.44 -8.07
CA ARG A 91 18.87 -4.60 -9.19
C ARG A 91 19.21 -5.38 -10.48
N CYS A 92 19.57 -6.65 -10.37
CA CYS A 92 19.88 -7.51 -11.53
C CYS A 92 18.64 -8.17 -12.14
N GLY A 93 17.45 -8.04 -11.54
CA GLY A 93 16.22 -8.68 -12.02
C GLY A 93 16.10 -10.17 -11.74
N GLY A 94 17.14 -10.81 -11.18
CA GLY A 94 17.22 -12.27 -11.03
C GLY A 94 16.37 -12.91 -9.92
N GLY A 95 15.65 -12.14 -9.14
CA GLY A 95 14.79 -12.66 -8.06
C GLY A 95 15.55 -13.17 -6.81
N PRO A 96 14.80 -13.57 -5.77
CA PRO A 96 15.36 -14.11 -4.54
C PRO A 96 15.86 -15.54 -4.79
N GLY A 97 17.15 -15.71 -4.79
CA GLY A 97 17.84 -16.99 -4.91
C GLY A 97 19.28 -16.78 -5.38
N ALA A 98 20.25 -17.24 -4.60
CA ALA A 98 21.67 -17.04 -4.91
C ALA A 98 22.08 -17.55 -6.31
N ALA A 99 21.34 -18.49 -6.89
CA ALA A 99 21.62 -19.07 -8.21
C ALA A 99 21.18 -18.15 -9.38
N ALA A 100 20.23 -17.23 -9.15
CA ALA A 100 19.70 -16.35 -10.19
C ALA A 100 20.28 -14.93 -10.14
N CYS A 101 20.88 -14.52 -9.01
CA CYS A 101 21.44 -13.19 -8.84
C CYS A 101 22.92 -13.14 -9.22
N THR A 102 23.25 -12.44 -10.29
CA THR A 102 24.65 -12.29 -10.79
C THR A 102 25.53 -11.42 -9.89
N ARG A 103 24.97 -10.66 -8.94
CA ARG A 103 25.67 -9.74 -8.03
C ARG A 103 25.86 -10.28 -6.61
N GLY A 104 25.44 -11.51 -6.35
CA GLY A 104 25.60 -12.16 -5.05
C GLY A 104 24.42 -11.91 -4.07
N PRO A 105 24.47 -12.52 -2.87
CA PRO A 105 23.34 -12.62 -1.95
C PRO A 105 22.86 -11.29 -1.35
N ARG A 106 23.72 -10.28 -1.31
CA ARG A 106 23.38 -8.95 -0.75
C ARG A 106 22.69 -8.03 -1.73
N CYS A 107 22.63 -8.40 -3.03
CA CYS A 107 22.08 -7.53 -4.08
C CYS A 107 20.64 -7.08 -3.80
N ALA A 108 19.79 -7.98 -3.37
CA ALA A 108 18.40 -7.67 -3.02
C ALA A 108 18.33 -6.72 -1.81
N GLN A 109 19.11 -7.00 -0.77
CA GLN A 109 19.16 -6.18 0.44
C GLN A 109 19.64 -4.76 0.14
N ASP A 110 20.76 -4.62 -0.60
CA ASP A 110 21.32 -3.32 -0.96
C ASP A 110 20.37 -2.51 -1.85
N TYR A 111 19.60 -3.20 -2.70
CA TYR A 111 18.63 -2.55 -3.58
C TYR A 111 17.39 -2.07 -2.81
N GLN A 112 16.83 -2.92 -1.96
CA GLN A 112 15.64 -2.60 -1.18
C GLN A 112 15.93 -1.60 -0.06
N SER A 113 17.15 -1.56 0.50
CA SER A 113 17.55 -0.62 1.55
C SER A 113 17.55 0.85 1.11
N ARG A 114 17.46 1.13 -0.19
CA ARG A 114 17.30 2.50 -0.71
C ARG A 114 15.95 3.11 -0.33
N ILE A 115 14.96 2.28 -0.01
CA ILE A 115 13.64 2.71 0.43
C ILE A 115 13.64 2.78 1.95
N SER A 116 13.31 3.95 2.50
CA SER A 116 13.32 4.13 3.95
C SER A 116 12.23 3.31 4.65
N GLY A 117 12.53 2.75 5.83
CA GLY A 117 11.56 2.06 6.66
C GLY A 117 10.30 2.91 6.93
N PRO A 118 10.45 4.21 7.31
CA PRO A 118 9.30 5.10 7.49
C PRO A 118 8.42 5.30 6.25
N PHE A 119 8.95 5.20 5.04
CA PHE A 119 8.14 5.22 3.82
C PHE A 119 7.40 3.89 3.66
N LEU A 120 8.09 2.76 3.80
CA LEU A 120 7.50 1.42 3.71
C LEU A 120 6.37 1.21 4.74
N ASP A 121 6.52 1.77 5.94
CA ASP A 121 5.49 1.68 6.99
C ASP A 121 4.16 2.39 6.60
N ARG A 122 4.19 3.22 5.55
CA ARG A 122 3.01 3.89 4.98
C ARG A 122 2.34 3.11 3.85
N ILE A 123 2.94 2.03 3.40
CA ILE A 123 2.36 1.13 2.40
C ILE A 123 1.47 0.12 3.10
N ASP A 124 0.25 -0.06 2.61
CA ASP A 124 -0.74 -0.94 3.23
C ASP A 124 -0.55 -2.39 2.81
N LEU A 125 -0.22 -2.62 1.53
CA LEU A 125 -0.16 -3.94 0.91
C LEU A 125 1.17 -4.13 0.20
N PHE A 126 1.83 -5.25 0.49
CA PHE A 126 3.00 -5.75 -0.25
C PHE A 126 2.62 -7.09 -0.86
N TYR A 127 2.79 -7.19 -2.16
CA TYR A 127 2.54 -8.42 -2.88
C TYR A 127 3.75 -8.78 -3.74
N GLU A 128 4.24 -10.00 -3.58
CA GLU A 128 5.31 -10.54 -4.39
C GLU A 128 4.70 -11.36 -5.52
N THR A 129 4.88 -10.89 -6.75
CA THR A 129 4.39 -11.59 -7.94
C THR A 129 5.33 -12.74 -8.26
N PRO A 130 4.85 -13.99 -8.32
CA PRO A 130 5.67 -15.11 -8.71
C PRO A 130 6.14 -14.95 -10.17
N PRO A 131 7.31 -15.51 -10.52
CA PRO A 131 7.78 -15.50 -11.90
C PRO A 131 6.83 -16.33 -12.78
N VAL A 132 6.51 -15.80 -13.96
CA VAL A 132 5.70 -16.49 -14.97
C VAL A 132 6.57 -17.53 -15.67
N THR A 133 6.14 -18.78 -15.67
CA THR A 133 6.80 -19.89 -16.37
C THR A 133 6.22 -20.08 -17.78
N ALA A 134 6.93 -20.82 -18.64
CA ALA A 134 6.41 -21.19 -19.96
C ALA A 134 5.10 -22.01 -19.87
N ILE A 135 4.94 -22.78 -18.78
CA ILE A 135 3.72 -23.55 -18.53
C ILE A 135 2.56 -22.59 -18.21
N ASP A 136 2.79 -21.57 -17.40
CA ASP A 136 1.75 -20.58 -17.04
C ASP A 136 1.21 -19.84 -18.28
N LEU A 137 2.08 -19.58 -19.27
CA LEU A 137 1.69 -18.95 -20.54
C LEU A 137 0.80 -19.84 -21.42
N SER A 138 0.83 -21.16 -21.20
CA SER A 138 -0.01 -22.15 -21.93
C SER A 138 -1.35 -22.43 -21.22
N LEU A 139 -1.54 -21.96 -20.00
CA LEU A 139 -2.79 -22.14 -19.26
C LEU A 139 -3.94 -21.34 -19.89
N PRO A 140 -5.19 -21.85 -19.80
CA PRO A 140 -6.35 -21.08 -20.23
C PRO A 140 -6.46 -19.80 -19.39
N ALA A 141 -7.10 -18.77 -19.99
CA ALA A 141 -7.38 -17.54 -19.27
C ALA A 141 -8.16 -17.82 -17.98
N PRO A 142 -7.92 -17.03 -16.90
CA PRO A 142 -8.66 -17.20 -15.65
C PRO A 142 -10.16 -17.06 -15.88
N SER A 143 -10.96 -17.82 -15.15
CA SER A 143 -12.42 -17.78 -15.23
C SER A 143 -13.04 -16.46 -14.76
N GLU A 144 -12.32 -15.70 -13.93
CA GLU A 144 -12.74 -14.39 -13.42
C GLU A 144 -12.05 -13.27 -14.19
N GLY A 145 -12.84 -12.37 -14.79
CA GLY A 145 -12.36 -11.18 -15.49
C GLY A 145 -12.53 -9.89 -14.70
N SER A 146 -12.13 -8.78 -15.31
CA SER A 146 -12.21 -7.45 -14.68
C SER A 146 -13.65 -6.99 -14.38
N ALA A 147 -14.65 -7.52 -15.08
CA ALA A 147 -16.05 -7.16 -14.85
C ALA A 147 -16.57 -7.73 -13.53
N GLU A 148 -16.27 -9.00 -13.24
CA GLU A 148 -16.63 -9.70 -12.01
C GLU A 148 -15.94 -9.08 -10.81
N VAL A 149 -14.64 -8.81 -10.94
CA VAL A 149 -13.85 -8.11 -9.89
C VAL A 149 -14.43 -6.72 -9.62
N ARG A 150 -14.79 -5.97 -10.67
CA ARG A 150 -15.40 -4.64 -10.52
C ARG A 150 -16.72 -4.70 -9.75
N ALA A 151 -17.57 -5.67 -10.04
CA ALA A 151 -18.85 -5.84 -9.37
C ALA A 151 -18.65 -6.13 -7.86
N ARG A 152 -17.72 -7.03 -7.52
CA ARG A 152 -17.36 -7.36 -6.14
C ARG A 152 -16.80 -6.16 -5.39
N VAL A 153 -15.91 -5.41 -6.02
CA VAL A 153 -15.34 -4.19 -5.43
C VAL A 153 -16.42 -3.11 -5.24
N ALA A 154 -17.32 -2.93 -6.22
CA ALA A 154 -18.42 -1.95 -6.10
C ALA A 154 -19.33 -2.26 -4.90
N LYS A 155 -19.70 -3.54 -4.71
CA LYS A 155 -20.52 -3.99 -3.56
C LYS A 155 -19.80 -3.69 -2.23
N ALA A 156 -18.51 -4.03 -2.11
CA ALA A 156 -17.73 -3.74 -0.90
C ALA A 156 -17.66 -2.22 -0.64
N ARG A 157 -17.55 -1.40 -1.69
CA ARG A 157 -17.55 0.06 -1.59
C ARG A 157 -18.88 0.62 -1.11
N GLU A 158 -20.01 0.06 -1.52
CA GLU A 158 -21.34 0.44 -1.03
C GLU A 158 -21.47 0.18 0.47
N VAL A 159 -21.00 -0.96 0.95
CA VAL A 159 -20.96 -1.30 2.39
C VAL A 159 -20.11 -0.29 3.18
N GLN A 160 -18.93 0.08 2.65
CA GLN A 160 -18.07 1.08 3.29
C GLN A 160 -18.74 2.45 3.37
N LEU A 161 -19.37 2.88 2.26
CA LEU A 161 -20.09 4.15 2.20
C LEU A 161 -21.22 4.20 3.23
N ALA A 162 -22.09 3.20 3.26
CA ALA A 162 -23.20 3.13 4.20
C ALA A 162 -22.74 3.16 5.66
N ARG A 163 -21.64 2.47 5.99
CA ARG A 163 -21.04 2.43 7.32
C ARG A 163 -20.53 3.80 7.77
N LEU A 164 -19.88 4.54 6.89
CA LEU A 164 -19.16 5.76 7.21
C LEU A 164 -20.01 7.03 7.02
N GLU A 165 -21.05 6.97 6.18
CA GLU A 165 -22.07 8.04 6.11
C GLU A 165 -22.86 8.15 7.43
N SER A 166 -23.16 7.02 8.08
CA SER A 166 -23.80 7.00 9.40
C SER A 166 -22.91 7.58 10.49
N ALA A 167 -21.61 7.71 10.28
CA ALA A 167 -20.67 8.34 11.20
C ALA A 167 -20.52 9.86 10.99
N GLY A 168 -21.31 10.48 10.11
CA GLY A 168 -21.33 11.94 9.90
C GLY A 168 -20.14 12.50 9.10
N GLU A 169 -19.35 11.67 8.49
CA GLU A 169 -18.20 12.09 7.67
C GLU A 169 -18.65 12.36 6.22
N GLY A 170 -19.00 13.60 5.92
CA GLY A 170 -19.55 14.06 4.64
C GLY A 170 -18.67 13.96 3.39
N ARG A 171 -17.88 12.91 3.28
CA ARG A 171 -17.06 12.53 2.10
C ARG A 171 -17.34 11.07 1.80
N ARG A 172 -17.09 10.63 0.58
CA ARG A 172 -17.15 9.20 0.21
C ARG A 172 -15.98 8.44 0.85
N PRO A 173 -16.02 8.14 2.17
CA PRO A 173 -14.90 7.60 2.90
C PRO A 173 -14.68 6.14 2.51
N VAL A 174 -13.46 5.71 2.62
CA VAL A 174 -13.04 4.31 2.51
C VAL A 174 -12.48 3.84 3.85
N ASN A 175 -12.35 2.54 4.05
CA ASN A 175 -11.71 2.03 5.26
C ASN A 175 -10.31 2.60 5.49
N ALA A 176 -9.57 2.97 4.43
CA ALA A 176 -8.28 3.65 4.56
C ALA A 176 -8.37 5.00 5.29
N ASP A 177 -9.47 5.72 5.10
CA ASP A 177 -9.71 7.04 5.74
C ASP A 177 -10.34 6.93 7.15
N MET A 178 -10.62 5.70 7.61
CA MET A 178 -11.29 5.46 8.90
C MET A 178 -10.51 6.06 10.07
N PRO A 179 -11.12 6.92 10.90
CA PRO A 179 -10.48 7.50 12.07
C PRO A 179 -10.28 6.45 13.19
N PRO A 180 -9.51 6.73 14.23
CA PRO A 180 -9.29 5.80 15.34
C PRO A 180 -10.59 5.27 15.96
N SER A 181 -11.58 6.14 16.19
CA SER A 181 -12.90 5.76 16.70
C SER A 181 -13.64 4.80 15.77
N GLY A 182 -13.53 5.01 14.46
CA GLY A 182 -14.10 4.10 13.47
C GLY A 182 -13.41 2.72 13.47
N ILE A 183 -12.10 2.68 13.70
CA ILE A 183 -11.36 1.41 13.83
C ILE A 183 -11.84 0.65 15.05
N GLU A 184 -12.04 1.33 16.18
CA GLU A 184 -12.56 0.73 17.41
C GLU A 184 -13.98 0.18 17.24
N THR A 185 -14.82 0.86 16.45
CA THR A 185 -16.21 0.44 16.24
C THR A 185 -16.37 -0.64 15.18
N TYR A 186 -15.64 -0.53 14.04
CA TYR A 186 -15.94 -1.32 12.84
C TYR A 186 -14.84 -2.30 12.41
N ALA A 187 -13.61 -2.14 12.91
CA ALA A 187 -12.48 -2.95 12.48
C ALA A 187 -11.90 -3.84 13.58
N GLN A 188 -12.58 -3.97 14.73
CA GLN A 188 -12.15 -4.86 15.79
C GLN A 188 -12.35 -6.31 15.36
N PRO A 189 -11.32 -7.16 15.47
CA PRO A 189 -11.44 -8.58 15.18
C PRO A 189 -12.23 -9.33 16.26
N ASP A 190 -12.73 -10.49 15.90
CA ASP A 190 -13.19 -11.49 16.87
C ASP A 190 -12.06 -11.93 17.84
N GLY A 191 -12.39 -12.62 18.91
CA GLY A 191 -11.42 -13.08 19.91
C GLY A 191 -10.19 -13.80 19.31
N PRO A 192 -10.38 -14.80 18.42
CA PRO A 192 -9.29 -15.49 17.73
C PRO A 192 -8.47 -14.56 16.80
N GLY A 193 -9.10 -13.58 16.16
CA GLY A 193 -8.43 -12.57 15.32
C GLY A 193 -7.62 -11.59 16.16
N ALA A 194 -8.16 -11.15 17.29
CA ALA A 194 -7.47 -10.26 18.23
C ALA A 194 -6.22 -10.94 18.83
N ALA A 195 -6.30 -12.21 19.17
CA ALA A 195 -5.15 -12.98 19.63
C ALA A 195 -4.07 -13.10 18.53
N LEU A 196 -4.48 -13.35 17.28
CA LEU A 196 -3.56 -13.47 16.15
C LEU A 196 -2.82 -12.16 15.88
N ILE A 197 -3.51 -11.01 15.85
CA ILE A 197 -2.85 -9.73 15.58
C ILE A 197 -1.95 -9.29 16.73
N ALA A 198 -2.30 -9.61 17.98
CA ALA A 198 -1.46 -9.33 19.13
C ALA A 198 -0.15 -10.12 19.09
N ASP A 199 -0.21 -11.42 18.77
CA ASP A 199 0.98 -12.26 18.58
C ASP A 199 1.84 -11.79 17.40
N ALA A 200 1.20 -11.45 16.27
CA ALA A 200 1.88 -10.91 15.10
C ALA A 200 2.53 -9.53 15.38
N ALA A 201 1.91 -8.70 16.20
CA ALA A 201 2.46 -7.39 16.57
C ALA A 201 3.82 -7.53 17.26
N VAL A 202 3.97 -8.52 18.14
CA VAL A 202 5.25 -8.83 18.80
C VAL A 202 6.23 -9.44 17.82
N LYS A 203 5.85 -10.50 17.08
CA LYS A 203 6.74 -11.24 16.18
C LYS A 203 7.25 -10.42 15.01
N LEU A 204 6.41 -9.53 14.46
CA LEU A 204 6.73 -8.67 13.32
C LEU A 204 7.16 -7.26 13.74
N SER A 205 7.24 -6.98 15.05
CA SER A 205 7.58 -5.66 15.60
C SER A 205 6.73 -4.54 14.96
N LEU A 206 5.41 -4.76 14.87
CA LEU A 206 4.51 -3.79 14.24
C LEU A 206 4.50 -2.49 15.03
N THR A 207 4.66 -1.38 14.32
CA THR A 207 4.39 -0.06 14.89
C THR A 207 2.88 0.10 15.15
N ALA A 208 2.49 1.07 15.99
CA ALA A 208 1.06 1.40 16.18
C ALA A 208 0.37 1.72 14.84
N ARG A 209 1.10 2.38 13.92
CA ARG A 209 0.61 2.66 12.55
C ARG A 209 0.47 1.37 11.75
N GLY A 210 1.44 0.48 11.79
CA GLY A 210 1.38 -0.82 11.15
C GLY A 210 0.20 -1.66 11.65
N TYR A 211 -0.03 -1.67 12.95
CA TYR A 211 -1.15 -2.36 13.58
C TYR A 211 -2.52 -1.85 13.08
N THR A 212 -2.73 -0.53 13.09
CA THR A 212 -3.99 0.08 12.61
C THR A 212 -4.22 -0.16 11.12
N ARG A 213 -3.16 -0.20 10.30
CA ARG A 213 -3.25 -0.54 8.87
C ARG A 213 -3.69 -1.98 8.66
N VAL A 214 -3.16 -2.94 9.42
CA VAL A 214 -3.62 -4.33 9.36
C VAL A 214 -5.11 -4.42 9.65
N LEU A 215 -5.62 -3.71 10.66
CA LEU A 215 -7.05 -3.69 10.98
C LEU A 215 -7.91 -3.13 9.84
N LYS A 216 -7.47 -2.02 9.21
CA LYS A 216 -8.17 -1.42 8.07
C LYS A 216 -8.20 -2.36 6.85
N VAL A 217 -7.10 -3.05 6.59
CA VAL A 217 -7.01 -4.05 5.51
C VAL A 217 -7.89 -5.26 5.84
N ALA A 218 -7.84 -5.79 7.07
CA ALA A 218 -8.68 -6.90 7.50
C ALA A 218 -10.18 -6.58 7.40
N ARG A 219 -10.58 -5.34 7.76
CA ARG A 219 -11.97 -4.86 7.55
C ARG A 219 -12.33 -4.82 6.07
N THR A 220 -11.41 -4.38 5.20
CA THR A 220 -11.65 -4.34 3.76
C THR A 220 -11.79 -5.74 3.17
N ILE A 221 -10.98 -6.71 3.62
CA ILE A 221 -11.10 -8.11 3.22
C ILE A 221 -12.45 -8.67 3.67
N ALA A 222 -12.87 -8.38 4.91
CA ALA A 222 -14.18 -8.81 5.40
C ALA A 222 -15.35 -8.19 4.61
N ASP A 223 -15.23 -6.92 4.16
CA ASP A 223 -16.22 -6.29 3.29
C ASP A 223 -16.30 -6.98 1.91
N LEU A 224 -15.15 -7.39 1.36
CA LEU A 224 -15.08 -8.15 0.10
C LEU A 224 -15.67 -9.56 0.24
N ASP A 225 -15.54 -10.18 1.41
CA ASP A 225 -16.11 -11.48 1.77
C ASP A 225 -17.61 -11.39 2.16
N GLY A 226 -18.15 -10.18 2.25
CA GLY A 226 -19.53 -9.95 2.70
C GLY A 226 -19.77 -10.28 4.18
N SER A 227 -18.71 -10.25 4.99
CA SER A 227 -18.76 -10.55 6.43
C SER A 227 -18.95 -9.29 7.26
N ASP A 228 -19.92 -9.28 8.16
CA ASP A 228 -20.13 -8.19 9.09
C ASP A 228 -19.02 -8.10 10.14
N ALA A 229 -18.49 -9.24 10.58
CA ALA A 229 -17.42 -9.32 11.56
C ALA A 229 -16.04 -9.47 10.91
N VAL A 230 -15.02 -8.86 11.50
CA VAL A 230 -13.63 -9.12 11.16
C VAL A 230 -13.18 -10.40 11.88
N ARG A 231 -13.08 -11.49 11.14
CA ARG A 231 -12.69 -12.80 11.66
C ARG A 231 -11.19 -13.04 11.56
N ARG A 232 -10.72 -14.07 12.29
CA ARG A 232 -9.31 -14.49 12.25
C ARG A 232 -8.75 -14.67 10.82
N VAL A 233 -9.55 -15.19 9.87
CA VAL A 233 -9.12 -15.41 8.50
C VAL A 233 -8.77 -14.09 7.79
N HIS A 234 -9.58 -13.04 8.01
CA HIS A 234 -9.34 -11.72 7.42
C HIS A 234 -8.08 -11.07 8.00
N VAL A 235 -7.83 -11.25 9.29
CA VAL A 235 -6.59 -10.80 9.95
C VAL A 235 -5.37 -11.54 9.42
N ALA A 236 -5.47 -12.86 9.24
CA ALA A 236 -4.39 -13.68 8.71
C ALA A 236 -4.00 -13.25 7.28
N GLU A 237 -4.99 -13.02 6.43
CA GLU A 237 -4.78 -12.52 5.08
C GLU A 237 -4.17 -11.11 5.09
N ALA A 238 -4.70 -10.18 5.90
CA ALA A 238 -4.14 -8.83 6.02
C ALA A 238 -2.69 -8.83 6.48
N LEU A 239 -2.31 -9.74 7.37
CA LEU A 239 -0.93 -9.91 7.83
C LEU A 239 -0.01 -10.46 6.73
N SER A 240 -0.53 -11.27 5.79
CA SER A 240 0.27 -11.80 4.68
C SER A 240 0.73 -10.70 3.72
N TYR A 241 0.02 -9.59 3.65
CA TYR A 241 0.37 -8.42 2.85
C TYR A 241 1.32 -7.44 3.55
N ARG A 242 1.79 -7.72 4.78
CA ARG A 242 2.74 -6.84 5.45
C ARG A 242 4.16 -7.12 4.98
N HIS A 243 4.88 -6.03 4.69
CA HIS A 243 6.30 -6.10 4.32
C HIS A 243 7.11 -6.77 5.45
N ARG A 244 7.88 -7.78 5.10
CA ARG A 244 8.90 -8.38 5.96
C ARG A 244 10.25 -7.85 5.49
N PRO A 245 11.01 -7.12 6.33
CA PRO A 245 12.35 -6.74 5.96
C PRO A 245 13.18 -7.99 5.64
N ALA A 246 13.99 -7.92 4.59
CA ALA A 246 14.80 -9.04 4.09
C ALA A 246 15.74 -9.67 5.15
N ASN A 247 15.94 -8.99 6.28
CA ASN A 247 16.73 -9.47 7.43
C ASN A 247 15.93 -10.28 8.47
N SER A 248 14.62 -10.41 8.36
CA SER A 248 13.89 -11.39 9.14
C SER A 248 14.07 -12.76 8.48
N ALA A 249 15.25 -13.37 8.68
CA ALA A 249 15.43 -14.80 8.43
C ALA A 249 14.25 -15.52 9.11
N PRO A 250 13.61 -16.51 8.46
CA PRO A 250 12.66 -17.35 9.15
C PRO A 250 13.40 -17.90 10.36
N ALA A 251 12.87 -17.64 11.55
CA ALA A 251 13.33 -18.35 12.72
C ALA A 251 13.32 -19.82 12.32
N SER A 252 14.51 -20.44 12.34
CA SER A 252 14.75 -21.81 11.93
C SER A 252 13.58 -22.68 12.35
N GLY A 253 12.77 -23.08 11.37
CA GLY A 253 11.58 -23.87 11.60
C GLY A 253 11.99 -25.15 12.31
N ASN A 254 11.40 -25.37 13.46
CA ASN A 254 11.46 -26.62 14.17
C ASN A 254 10.91 -27.71 13.20
N PRO A 255 11.69 -28.70 12.75
CA PRO A 255 11.25 -29.72 11.79
C PRO A 255 10.26 -30.74 12.37
N ALA A 256 9.55 -30.42 13.46
CA ALA A 256 8.70 -31.35 14.21
C ALA A 256 7.21 -31.34 13.84
N LEU A 257 6.78 -30.71 12.74
CA LEU A 257 5.37 -30.74 12.30
C LEU A 257 5.19 -31.20 10.85
N ALA A 258 6.04 -32.15 10.40
CA ALA A 258 5.79 -32.92 9.20
C ALA A 258 5.65 -34.39 9.59
N ARG A 259 4.50 -34.78 10.16
CA ARG A 259 3.94 -36.13 10.15
C ARG A 259 2.43 -36.06 10.18
#